data_0e80a85b18a35684ef165a880f831322
#
_entry.id   0e80a85b18a35684ef165a880f831322
#
_cell.length_a   1.000
_cell.length_b   1.000
_cell.length_c   1.000
_cell.angle_alpha   90.00
_cell.angle_beta   90.00
_cell.angle_gamma   90.00
#
_symmetry.space_group_name_H-M   'P 1'
#
loop_
_entity.id
_entity.type
_entity.pdbx_description
1 polymer ?
#
loop_
_entity_poly.entity_id
_entity_poly.type
_entity_poly.pdbx_seq_one_letter_code
_entity_poly.pdbx_strand_id
1 'polypeptide(L)'
;MSILDKEISIEPTCIYGTVEGESKMYDMYEILKEKILEYRITKIKCFLKSNTSIYGIQFVYRNINDCKETTFIDVKSNEKDLIEQEMDLNNEEIKDLRVWLNQDIKLIGFEVTTNKNRSQKFGYGGDDELIKIPDFEDKDKVIVGFGCYANDQSGVTGLYGFYVTRKQYISVIYSGIFSLRIKIKDPKFQEKTEKKLEKMNEKNKILYRICKLPDNQFFNIIKYSID
;
A
#
# COMPACT_ATOMS: atom_id res chain seq x y z
N MET A 1 9.37 -24.09 -17.91
CA MET A 1 8.45 -22.94 -18.06
C MET A 1 8.56 -22.14 -16.78
N SER A 2 9.26 -21.02 -16.82
CA SER A 2 9.60 -20.23 -15.62
C SER A 2 8.33 -19.56 -15.11
N ILE A 3 8.12 -19.60 -13.79
CA ILE A 3 6.99 -18.93 -13.10
C ILE A 3 7.08 -17.40 -13.28
N LEU A 4 8.20 -16.90 -13.78
CA LEU A 4 8.51 -15.47 -13.95
C LEU A 4 7.95 -14.85 -15.23
N ASP A 5 7.40 -15.63 -16.15
CA ASP A 5 6.96 -15.12 -17.46
C ASP A 5 5.47 -14.72 -17.51
N LYS A 6 4.75 -14.71 -16.39
CA LYS A 6 3.42 -14.11 -16.33
C LYS A 6 3.57 -12.63 -16.00
N GLU A 7 3.27 -11.81 -16.98
CA GLU A 7 3.10 -10.37 -16.82
C GLU A 7 2.20 -10.09 -15.59
N ILE A 8 2.74 -9.38 -14.61
CA ILE A 8 1.98 -8.99 -13.42
C ILE A 8 1.09 -7.84 -13.87
N SER A 9 -0.20 -8.09 -13.91
CA SER A 9 -1.19 -7.06 -14.20
C SER A 9 -1.49 -6.27 -12.92
N ILE A 10 -1.16 -5.00 -12.93
CA ILE A 10 -1.56 -4.04 -11.90
C ILE A 10 -2.77 -3.30 -12.44
N GLU A 11 -3.89 -3.41 -11.75
CA GLU A 11 -5.15 -2.87 -12.22
C GLU A 11 -5.60 -1.71 -11.31
N PRO A 12 -6.03 -0.57 -11.86
CA PRO A 12 -6.66 0.48 -11.08
C PRO A 12 -8.10 0.09 -10.70
N THR A 13 -8.56 0.54 -9.55
CA THR A 13 -9.99 0.57 -9.23
C THR A 13 -10.67 1.66 -10.06
N CYS A 14 -11.99 1.76 -10.01
CA CYS A 14 -12.68 2.95 -10.48
C CYS A 14 -12.19 4.18 -9.71
N ILE A 15 -12.29 5.35 -10.33
CA ILE A 15 -12.06 6.63 -9.66
C ILE A 15 -13.33 6.96 -8.88
N TYR A 16 -13.19 7.12 -7.57
CA TYR A 16 -14.28 7.56 -6.70
C TYR A 16 -14.17 9.04 -6.44
N GLY A 17 -15.20 9.79 -6.81
CA GLY A 17 -15.23 11.24 -6.74
C GLY A 17 -15.16 11.88 -8.12
N THR A 18 -14.89 13.17 -8.15
CA THR A 18 -14.86 13.97 -9.37
C THR A 18 -13.45 14.38 -9.75
N VAL A 19 -13.23 14.51 -11.05
CA VAL A 19 -12.04 15.17 -11.61
C VAL A 19 -12.49 16.60 -11.98
N GLU A 20 -12.36 17.54 -11.04
CA GLU A 20 -12.80 18.92 -11.22
C GLU A 20 -11.72 19.76 -11.91
N GLY A 21 -12.05 20.38 -13.03
CA GLY A 21 -11.29 21.46 -13.66
C GLY A 21 -9.77 21.32 -13.64
N GLU A 22 -9.09 22.14 -12.85
CA GLU A 22 -7.62 22.17 -12.72
C GLU A 22 -7.06 21.18 -11.69
N SER A 23 -7.77 20.07 -11.43
CA SER A 23 -7.28 19.03 -10.50
C SER A 23 -5.96 18.41 -10.99
N LYS A 24 -4.98 18.34 -10.10
CA LYS A 24 -3.73 17.62 -10.32
C LYS A 24 -3.94 16.16 -9.98
N MET A 25 -3.40 15.30 -10.81
CA MET A 25 -3.34 13.86 -10.54
C MET A 25 -2.06 13.55 -9.74
N TYR A 26 -2.22 12.81 -8.67
CA TYR A 26 -1.16 12.22 -7.87
C TYR A 26 -1.30 10.71 -7.98
N ASP A 27 -0.38 10.07 -8.68
CA ASP A 27 -0.50 8.67 -9.05
C ASP A 27 0.77 7.91 -8.76
N MET A 28 0.71 6.97 -7.83
CA MET A 28 1.86 6.17 -7.45
C MET A 28 2.30 5.24 -8.59
N TYR A 29 1.37 4.73 -9.38
CA TYR A 29 1.72 3.87 -10.52
C TYR A 29 2.46 4.64 -11.61
N GLU A 30 2.04 5.89 -11.89
CA GLU A 30 2.77 6.75 -12.83
C GLU A 30 4.21 7.04 -12.37
N ILE A 31 4.41 7.17 -11.05
CA ILE A 31 5.74 7.43 -10.46
C ILE A 31 6.63 6.18 -10.48
N LEU A 32 6.08 5.02 -10.13
CA LEU A 32 6.86 3.82 -9.86
C LEU A 32 6.76 2.76 -10.95
N LYS A 33 5.68 2.80 -11.76
CA LYS A 33 5.35 1.77 -12.75
C LYS A 33 5.37 0.38 -12.08
N GLU A 34 6.02 -0.58 -12.68
CA GLU A 34 6.11 -1.96 -12.15
C GLU A 34 6.81 -2.05 -10.79
N LYS A 35 7.63 -1.05 -10.42
CA LYS A 35 8.30 -1.01 -9.11
C LYS A 35 7.36 -0.76 -7.95
N ILE A 36 6.09 -0.46 -8.19
CA ILE A 36 5.08 -0.29 -7.12
C ILE A 36 5.05 -1.51 -6.18
N LEU A 37 5.30 -2.70 -6.69
CA LEU A 37 5.33 -3.94 -5.92
C LEU A 37 6.56 -4.08 -5.01
N GLU A 38 7.59 -3.25 -5.19
CA GLU A 38 8.73 -3.17 -4.27
C GLU A 38 8.42 -2.34 -3.03
N TYR A 39 7.22 -1.76 -2.95
CA TYR A 39 6.81 -0.89 -1.86
C TYR A 39 5.57 -1.43 -1.16
N ARG A 40 5.48 -1.15 0.13
CA ARG A 40 4.29 -1.43 0.95
C ARG A 40 3.80 -0.15 1.58
N ILE A 41 2.52 0.04 1.61
CA ILE A 41 1.89 1.14 2.34
C ILE A 41 2.09 0.87 3.82
N THR A 42 2.70 1.81 4.54
CA THR A 42 2.92 1.69 5.99
C THR A 42 2.03 2.61 6.78
N LYS A 43 1.60 3.72 6.18
CA LYS A 43 0.83 4.73 6.88
C LYS A 43 -0.05 5.52 5.92
N ILE A 44 -1.24 5.87 6.38
CA ILE A 44 -2.17 6.77 5.71
C ILE A 44 -2.44 7.94 6.65
N LYS A 45 -2.36 9.16 6.14
CA LYS A 45 -2.74 10.38 6.84
C LYS A 45 -3.74 11.18 6.03
N CYS A 46 -4.74 11.71 6.69
CA CYS A 46 -5.72 12.61 6.10
C CYS A 46 -5.81 13.89 6.91
N PHE A 47 -5.95 14.99 6.21
CA PHE A 47 -6.12 16.32 6.77
C PHE A 47 -7.50 16.82 6.41
N LEU A 48 -8.35 17.03 7.42
CA LEU A 48 -9.77 17.29 7.29
C LEU A 48 -10.12 18.67 7.79
N LYS A 49 -11.06 19.32 7.10
CA LYS A 49 -11.70 20.51 7.61
C LYS A 49 -13.12 20.14 8.08
N SER A 50 -13.36 20.23 9.38
CA SER A 50 -14.67 19.95 10.01
C SER A 50 -15.31 18.59 9.70
N ASN A 51 -14.54 17.53 9.54
CA ASN A 51 -14.99 16.15 9.23
C ASN A 51 -15.79 15.98 7.93
N THR A 52 -15.92 16.98 7.08
CA THR A 52 -16.79 16.93 5.89
C THR A 52 -16.04 16.95 4.57
N SER A 53 -14.75 17.28 4.58
CA SER A 53 -13.95 17.39 3.36
C SER A 53 -12.51 17.00 3.61
N ILE A 54 -11.93 16.26 2.71
CA ILE A 54 -10.52 15.84 2.75
C ILE A 54 -9.69 16.90 2.04
N TYR A 55 -8.97 17.71 2.79
CA TYR A 55 -8.15 18.80 2.25
C TYR A 55 -6.73 18.38 1.92
N GLY A 56 -6.27 17.29 2.52
CA GLY A 56 -4.97 16.73 2.22
C GLY A 56 -4.94 15.23 2.50
N ILE A 57 -4.04 14.54 1.82
CA ILE A 57 -3.82 13.12 2.01
C ILE A 57 -2.35 12.80 1.80
N GLN A 58 -1.82 11.92 2.63
CA GLN A 58 -0.48 11.39 2.50
C GLN A 58 -0.51 9.86 2.59
N PHE A 59 0.16 9.22 1.64
CA PHE A 59 0.43 7.79 1.70
C PHE A 59 1.93 7.57 1.86
N VAL A 60 2.32 6.97 2.98
CA VAL A 60 3.71 6.63 3.28
C VAL A 60 3.95 5.18 2.90
N TYR A 61 5.01 4.96 2.17
CA TYR A 61 5.40 3.66 1.65
C TYR A 61 6.78 3.29 2.16
N ARG A 62 7.00 2.00 2.37
CA ARG A 62 8.31 1.45 2.71
C ARG A 62 8.79 0.54 1.59
N ASN A 63 9.98 0.79 1.09
CA ASN A 63 10.63 -0.12 0.15
C ASN A 63 10.99 -1.43 0.86
N ILE A 64 10.62 -2.58 0.26
CA ILE A 64 10.85 -3.90 0.85
C ILE A 64 12.32 -4.32 0.83
N ASN A 65 13.14 -3.72 -0.05
CA ASN A 65 14.53 -4.08 -0.24
C ASN A 65 15.47 -3.35 0.74
N ASP A 66 15.26 -2.05 0.97
CA ASP A 66 16.14 -1.22 1.80
C ASP A 66 15.46 -0.68 3.07
N CYS A 67 14.17 -0.95 3.24
CA CYS A 67 13.35 -0.53 4.37
C CYS A 67 13.21 1.00 4.53
N LYS A 68 13.52 1.78 3.51
CA LYS A 68 13.33 3.22 3.55
C LYS A 68 11.86 3.58 3.37
N GLU A 69 11.40 4.52 4.16
CA GLU A 69 10.09 5.14 4.01
C GLU A 69 10.15 6.34 3.08
N THR A 70 9.15 6.46 2.23
CA THR A 70 9.00 7.55 1.26
C THR A 70 7.52 7.88 1.12
N THR A 71 7.20 9.17 1.09
CA THR A 71 5.86 9.65 0.79
C THR A 71 5.79 9.97 -0.69
N PHE A 72 5.06 9.16 -1.47
CA PHE A 72 4.90 9.39 -2.91
C PHE A 72 3.69 10.26 -3.23
N ILE A 73 2.65 10.16 -2.42
CA ILE A 73 1.47 11.02 -2.52
C ILE A 73 1.47 11.90 -1.30
N ASP A 74 1.62 13.19 -1.52
CA ASP A 74 1.69 14.21 -0.48
C ASP A 74 0.87 15.42 -0.94
N VAL A 75 -0.44 15.31 -0.80
CA VAL A 75 -1.37 16.41 -1.06
C VAL A 75 -1.47 17.25 0.19
N LYS A 76 -0.91 18.45 0.13
CA LYS A 76 -0.96 19.43 1.22
C LYS A 76 -1.92 20.54 0.87
N SER A 77 -2.71 20.91 1.85
CA SER A 77 -3.54 22.10 1.79
C SER A 77 -2.85 23.28 2.48
N ASN A 78 -3.10 24.47 1.98
CA ASN A 78 -2.75 25.72 2.64
C ASN A 78 -3.75 26.14 3.73
N GLU A 79 -4.82 25.36 3.92
CA GLU A 79 -5.83 25.60 4.94
C GLU A 79 -5.26 25.47 6.34
N LYS A 80 -5.75 26.32 7.23
CA LYS A 80 -5.39 26.32 8.66
C LYS A 80 -6.40 25.46 9.45
N ASP A 81 -5.98 25.04 10.63
CA ASP A 81 -6.84 24.33 11.60
C ASP A 81 -7.42 23.01 11.05
N LEU A 82 -6.60 22.26 10.30
CA LEU A 82 -6.98 20.95 9.82
C LEU A 82 -6.86 19.90 10.93
N ILE A 83 -7.82 18.98 10.97
CA ILE A 83 -7.79 17.81 11.84
C ILE A 83 -7.02 16.71 11.14
N GLU A 84 -5.92 16.25 11.75
CA GLU A 84 -5.17 15.10 11.25
C GLU A 84 -5.79 13.79 11.76
N GLN A 85 -6.05 12.87 10.82
CA GLN A 85 -6.38 11.47 11.11
C GLN A 85 -5.28 10.60 10.52
N GLU A 86 -4.81 9.61 11.29
CA GLU A 86 -3.71 8.73 10.87
C GLU A 86 -4.05 7.26 11.12
N MET A 87 -3.64 6.40 10.21
CA MET A 87 -3.64 4.94 10.36
C MET A 87 -2.24 4.41 10.08
N ASP A 88 -1.61 3.83 11.09
CA ASP A 88 -0.40 3.02 10.91
C ASP A 88 -0.82 1.58 10.56
N LEU A 89 -0.37 1.09 9.42
CA LEU A 89 -0.74 -0.23 8.93
C LEU A 89 0.06 -1.37 9.56
N ASN A 90 1.16 -1.08 10.31
CA ASN A 90 1.93 -2.10 11.05
C ASN A 90 2.27 -3.36 10.21
N ASN A 91 2.54 -3.18 8.91
CA ASN A 91 2.74 -4.23 7.91
C ASN A 91 1.50 -5.09 7.60
N GLU A 92 0.32 -4.63 7.92
CA GLU A 92 -0.92 -5.23 7.46
C GLU A 92 -1.18 -4.87 6.00
N GLU A 93 -1.85 -5.75 5.28
CA GLU A 93 -2.27 -5.54 3.90
C GLU A 93 -3.66 -4.89 3.89
N ILE A 94 -3.88 -3.98 2.95
CA ILE A 94 -5.21 -3.41 2.73
C ILE A 94 -5.99 -4.41 1.88
N LYS A 95 -7.10 -4.90 2.43
CA LYS A 95 -7.99 -5.83 1.75
C LYS A 95 -9.26 -5.21 1.21
N ASP A 96 -9.67 -4.05 1.74
CA ASP A 96 -10.93 -3.40 1.39
C ASP A 96 -10.79 -1.89 1.45
N LEU A 97 -11.39 -1.23 0.47
CA LEU A 97 -11.50 0.22 0.37
C LEU A 97 -12.97 0.58 0.15
N ARG A 98 -13.54 1.36 1.04
CA ARG A 98 -14.89 1.90 0.90
C ARG A 98 -14.83 3.39 0.81
N VAL A 99 -15.68 3.98 -0.02
CA VAL A 99 -15.64 5.40 -0.30
C VAL A 99 -17.02 6.00 -0.13
N TRP A 100 -17.10 7.17 0.48
CA TRP A 100 -18.33 7.95 0.63
C TRP A 100 -18.29 9.16 -0.29
N LEU A 101 -19.33 9.29 -1.08
CA LEU A 101 -19.54 10.41 -1.98
C LEU A 101 -20.79 11.17 -1.54
N ASN A 102 -20.79 12.48 -1.68
CA ASN A 102 -22.00 13.27 -1.49
C ASN A 102 -22.90 13.24 -2.74
N GLN A 103 -24.02 13.94 -2.70
CA GLN A 103 -24.99 14.02 -3.82
C GLN A 103 -24.36 14.59 -5.11
N ASP A 104 -23.34 15.43 -5.00
CA ASP A 104 -22.58 15.97 -6.14
C ASP A 104 -21.45 15.05 -6.60
N ILE A 105 -21.43 13.80 -6.13
CA ILE A 105 -20.38 12.80 -6.42
C ILE A 105 -18.98 13.22 -5.92
N LYS A 106 -18.88 14.15 -4.97
CA LYS A 106 -17.60 14.57 -4.37
C LYS A 106 -17.16 13.61 -3.28
N LEU A 107 -15.88 13.34 -3.23
CA LEU A 107 -15.28 12.53 -2.17
C LEU A 107 -15.38 13.27 -0.82
N ILE A 108 -16.04 12.67 0.16
CA ILE A 108 -16.19 13.23 1.50
C ILE A 108 -15.59 12.34 2.59
N GLY A 109 -15.31 11.10 2.26
CA GLY A 109 -14.63 10.17 3.17
C GLY A 109 -14.33 8.83 2.53
N PHE A 110 -13.47 8.07 3.19
CA PHE A 110 -13.21 6.69 2.82
C PHE A 110 -12.84 5.85 4.05
N GLU A 111 -12.98 4.55 3.93
CA GLU A 111 -12.59 3.58 4.95
C GLU A 111 -11.63 2.54 4.34
N VAL A 112 -10.58 2.28 5.07
CA VAL A 112 -9.62 1.23 4.74
C VAL A 112 -9.78 0.11 5.75
N THR A 113 -9.88 -1.14 5.27
CA THR A 113 -9.90 -2.33 6.11
C THR A 113 -8.70 -3.21 5.80
N THR A 114 -8.01 -3.70 6.83
CA THR A 114 -6.83 -4.55 6.69
C THR A 114 -7.18 -6.04 6.68
N ASN A 115 -6.21 -6.87 6.29
CA ASN A 115 -6.32 -8.33 6.35
C ASN A 115 -6.50 -8.89 7.77
N LYS A 116 -6.24 -8.09 8.81
CA LYS A 116 -6.53 -8.41 10.22
C LYS A 116 -7.87 -7.86 10.71
N ASN A 117 -8.74 -7.41 9.80
CA ASN A 117 -10.05 -6.82 10.10
C ASN A 117 -10.00 -5.54 10.94
N ARG A 118 -8.88 -4.82 10.92
CA ARG A 118 -8.78 -3.50 11.50
C ARG A 118 -9.24 -2.48 10.46
N SER A 119 -10.16 -1.60 10.83
CA SER A 119 -10.70 -0.56 9.95
C SER A 119 -10.45 0.84 10.51
N GLN A 120 -10.23 1.77 9.60
CA GLN A 120 -10.13 3.20 9.90
C GLN A 120 -10.91 4.00 8.87
N LYS A 121 -11.81 4.85 9.36
CA LYS A 121 -12.51 5.85 8.55
C LYS A 121 -11.73 7.15 8.55
N PHE A 122 -11.69 7.78 7.40
CA PHE A 122 -11.12 9.09 7.16
C PHE A 122 -12.21 9.99 6.56
N GLY A 123 -12.45 11.13 7.19
CA GLY A 123 -13.51 12.04 6.78
C GLY A 123 -14.89 11.60 7.26
N TYR A 124 -15.90 12.04 6.54
CA TYR A 124 -17.30 11.78 6.89
C TYR A 124 -17.75 10.40 6.38
N GLY A 125 -18.50 9.69 7.16
CA GLY A 125 -19.05 8.37 6.82
C GLY A 125 -20.35 8.14 7.60
N GLY A 126 -21.41 8.89 7.26
CA GLY A 126 -22.75 8.69 7.81
C GLY A 126 -23.56 7.70 6.95
N ASP A 127 -24.59 7.10 7.54
CA ASP A 127 -25.36 6.06 6.85
C ASP A 127 -26.47 6.60 5.96
N ASP A 128 -26.93 7.85 6.13
CA ASP A 128 -28.24 8.31 5.61
C ASP A 128 -28.22 9.17 4.34
N GLU A 129 -27.07 9.69 3.88
CA GLU A 129 -27.03 10.62 2.74
C GLU A 129 -25.98 10.30 1.68
N LEU A 130 -25.32 9.12 1.73
CA LEU A 130 -24.13 8.87 0.96
C LEU A 130 -24.22 7.64 0.08
N ILE A 131 -23.77 7.80 -1.15
CA ILE A 131 -23.53 6.64 -2.02
C ILE A 131 -22.32 5.90 -1.47
N LYS A 132 -22.57 4.78 -0.77
CA LYS A 132 -21.52 3.82 -0.41
C LYS A 132 -21.28 2.95 -1.61
N ILE A 133 -20.09 3.04 -2.16
CA ILE A 133 -19.69 2.17 -3.27
C ILE A 133 -18.76 1.10 -2.70
N PRO A 134 -19.24 -0.11 -2.42
CA PRO A 134 -18.39 -1.24 -2.13
C PRO A 134 -17.85 -1.79 -3.46
N ASP A 135 -16.66 -1.45 -3.84
CA ASP A 135 -16.13 -1.87 -5.14
C ASP A 135 -15.01 -2.93 -5.02
N PHE A 136 -14.65 -3.28 -3.80
CA PHE A 136 -13.53 -4.16 -3.55
C PHE A 136 -13.88 -5.28 -2.56
N GLU A 137 -14.79 -6.16 -2.99
CA GLU A 137 -15.16 -7.35 -2.18
C GLU A 137 -14.40 -8.63 -2.57
N ASP A 138 -13.49 -8.53 -3.54
CA ASP A 138 -12.75 -9.69 -4.01
C ASP A 138 -11.65 -10.07 -3.00
N LYS A 139 -11.88 -11.16 -2.28
CA LYS A 139 -10.98 -11.69 -1.24
C LYS A 139 -9.58 -12.04 -1.77
N ASP A 140 -9.45 -12.18 -3.08
CA ASP A 140 -8.20 -12.55 -3.74
C ASP A 140 -7.39 -11.35 -4.22
N LYS A 141 -7.83 -10.13 -3.91
CA LYS A 141 -7.12 -8.90 -4.29
C LYS A 141 -6.41 -8.24 -3.10
N VAL A 142 -5.32 -7.55 -3.38
CA VAL A 142 -4.55 -6.75 -2.42
C VAL A 142 -4.31 -5.38 -3.02
N ILE A 143 -4.63 -4.32 -2.27
CA ILE A 143 -4.31 -2.95 -2.67
C ILE A 143 -2.83 -2.69 -2.42
N VAL A 144 -2.11 -2.36 -3.48
CA VAL A 144 -0.65 -2.13 -3.44
C VAL A 144 -0.27 -0.67 -3.54
N GLY A 145 -1.20 0.20 -3.92
CA GLY A 145 -0.97 1.64 -4.03
C GLY A 145 -2.26 2.42 -4.18
N PHE A 146 -2.12 3.74 -4.15
CA PHE A 146 -3.20 4.69 -4.33
C PHE A 146 -2.85 5.73 -5.37
N GLY A 147 -3.90 6.35 -5.94
CA GLY A 147 -3.84 7.58 -6.66
C GLY A 147 -4.98 8.49 -6.22
N CYS A 148 -4.83 9.79 -6.38
CA CYS A 148 -5.87 10.75 -6.09
C CYS A 148 -5.84 11.95 -7.03
N TYR A 149 -6.98 12.63 -7.12
CA TYR A 149 -7.12 13.93 -7.73
C TYR A 149 -7.32 14.96 -6.64
N ALA A 150 -6.64 16.09 -6.77
CA ALA A 150 -6.77 17.19 -5.82
C ALA A 150 -6.60 18.54 -6.51
N ASN A 151 -7.24 19.56 -5.98
CA ASN A 151 -7.03 20.96 -6.35
C ASN A 151 -6.87 21.83 -5.11
N ASP A 152 -6.35 23.04 -5.31
CA ASP A 152 -6.03 23.96 -4.21
C ASP A 152 -7.28 24.50 -3.48
N GLN A 153 -8.47 24.46 -4.11
CA GLN A 153 -9.71 24.99 -3.57
C GLN A 153 -10.53 23.94 -2.82
N SER A 154 -10.69 22.75 -3.44
CA SER A 154 -11.57 21.70 -2.93
C SER A 154 -10.84 20.60 -2.18
N GLY A 155 -9.51 20.61 -2.16
CA GLY A 155 -8.71 19.54 -1.59
C GLY A 155 -8.72 18.28 -2.45
N VAL A 156 -8.87 17.11 -1.83
CA VAL A 156 -8.93 15.82 -2.52
C VAL A 156 -10.33 15.59 -3.08
N THR A 157 -10.44 15.54 -4.39
CA THR A 157 -11.72 15.44 -5.10
C THR A 157 -12.02 14.03 -5.59
N GLY A 158 -11.00 13.19 -5.78
CA GLY A 158 -11.14 11.82 -6.19
C GLY A 158 -10.05 10.93 -5.62
N LEU A 159 -10.38 9.66 -5.39
CA LEU A 159 -9.48 8.62 -4.86
C LEU A 159 -9.65 7.34 -5.66
N TYR A 160 -8.57 6.61 -5.87
CA TYR A 160 -8.57 5.27 -6.45
C TYR A 160 -7.41 4.45 -5.91
N GLY A 161 -7.52 3.12 -6.00
CA GLY A 161 -6.48 2.20 -5.58
C GLY A 161 -5.90 1.44 -6.77
N PHE A 162 -4.71 0.90 -6.59
CA PHE A 162 -4.09 -0.09 -7.48
C PHE A 162 -4.09 -1.42 -6.78
N TYR A 163 -4.50 -2.46 -7.47
CA TYR A 163 -4.55 -3.79 -6.89
C TYR A 163 -3.88 -4.84 -7.80
N VAL A 164 -3.49 -5.91 -7.15
CA VAL A 164 -3.03 -7.15 -7.79
C VAL A 164 -3.76 -8.32 -7.18
N THR A 165 -3.82 -9.45 -7.86
CA THR A 165 -4.32 -10.66 -7.23
C THR A 165 -3.38 -11.08 -6.10
N ARG A 166 -3.92 -11.66 -5.03
CA ARG A 166 -3.11 -12.17 -3.90
C ARG A 166 -2.04 -13.15 -4.37
N LYS A 167 -2.36 -13.97 -5.37
CA LYS A 167 -1.40 -14.90 -5.98
C LYS A 167 -0.21 -14.19 -6.63
N GLN A 168 -0.45 -13.12 -7.38
CA GLN A 168 0.63 -12.30 -7.97
C GLN A 168 1.45 -11.61 -6.89
N TYR A 169 0.79 -11.00 -5.89
CA TYR A 169 1.45 -10.34 -4.77
C TYR A 169 2.39 -11.27 -4.00
N ILE A 170 1.88 -12.45 -3.65
CA ILE A 170 2.67 -13.51 -2.99
C ILE A 170 3.85 -13.92 -3.87
N SER A 171 3.63 -14.12 -5.17
CA SER A 171 4.70 -14.48 -6.11
C SER A 171 5.85 -13.48 -6.12
N VAL A 172 5.55 -12.18 -6.07
CA VAL A 172 6.58 -11.12 -6.00
C VAL A 172 7.37 -11.18 -4.69
N ILE A 173 6.67 -11.32 -3.56
CA ILE A 173 7.32 -11.45 -2.25
C ILE A 173 8.26 -12.65 -2.24
N TYR A 174 7.81 -13.80 -2.75
CA TYR A 174 8.65 -15.00 -2.79
C TYR A 174 9.83 -14.87 -3.76
N SER A 175 9.65 -14.23 -4.90
CA SER A 175 10.77 -13.98 -5.81
C SER A 175 11.87 -13.16 -5.14
N GLY A 176 11.49 -12.16 -4.33
CA GLY A 176 12.42 -11.40 -3.48
C GLY A 176 13.17 -12.28 -2.47
N ILE A 177 12.45 -13.15 -1.77
CA ILE A 177 13.04 -14.09 -0.79
C ILE A 177 13.98 -15.08 -1.48
N PHE A 178 13.59 -15.64 -2.63
CA PHE A 178 14.43 -16.53 -3.42
C PHE A 178 15.69 -15.82 -3.94
N SER A 179 15.54 -14.59 -4.42
CA SER A 179 16.69 -13.77 -4.86
C SER A 179 17.66 -13.50 -3.73
N LEU A 180 17.15 -13.20 -2.52
CA LEU A 180 17.96 -13.04 -1.33
C LEU A 180 18.69 -14.37 -0.97
N ARG A 181 17.99 -15.51 -1.04
CA ARG A 181 18.57 -16.82 -0.79
C ARG A 181 19.71 -17.15 -1.74
N ILE A 182 19.56 -16.86 -3.02
CA ILE A 182 20.63 -17.04 -4.02
C ILE A 182 21.83 -16.17 -3.67
N LYS A 183 21.61 -14.90 -3.34
CA LYS A 183 22.69 -13.99 -2.92
C LYS A 183 23.41 -14.46 -1.66
N ILE A 184 22.69 -15.02 -0.70
CA ILE A 184 23.28 -15.55 0.55
C ILE A 184 24.16 -16.76 0.31
N LYS A 185 23.98 -17.50 -0.79
CA LYS A 185 24.89 -18.59 -1.17
C LYS A 185 26.26 -18.10 -1.67
N ASP A 186 26.39 -16.80 -2.01
CA ASP A 186 27.68 -16.17 -2.34
C ASP A 186 28.46 -15.87 -1.05
N PRO A 187 29.68 -16.44 -0.86
CA PRO A 187 30.49 -16.23 0.34
C PRO A 187 30.84 -14.78 0.61
N LYS A 188 31.08 -13.98 -0.46
CA LYS A 188 31.39 -12.55 -0.33
C LYS A 188 30.19 -11.76 0.18
N PHE A 189 28.99 -12.11 -0.28
CA PHE A 189 27.76 -11.50 0.21
C PHE A 189 27.48 -11.88 1.65
N GLN A 190 27.71 -13.14 2.03
CA GLN A 190 27.58 -13.60 3.42
C GLN A 190 28.48 -12.79 4.35
N GLU A 191 29.78 -12.74 4.08
CA GLU A 191 30.74 -12.01 4.92
C GLU A 191 30.35 -10.54 5.10
N LYS A 192 29.95 -9.87 4.02
CA LYS A 192 29.50 -8.47 4.07
C LYS A 192 28.24 -8.30 4.92
N THR A 193 27.33 -9.25 4.83
CA THR A 193 26.04 -9.20 5.54
C THR A 193 26.21 -9.54 7.01
N GLU A 194 27.05 -10.51 7.35
CA GLU A 194 27.35 -10.89 8.73
C GLU A 194 28.00 -9.75 9.51
N LYS A 195 28.90 -8.98 8.90
CA LYS A 195 29.47 -7.76 9.48
C LYS A 195 28.41 -6.67 9.80
N LYS A 196 27.28 -6.72 9.13
CA LYS A 196 26.16 -5.77 9.34
C LYS A 196 25.04 -6.34 10.20
N LEU A 197 25.07 -7.63 10.52
CA LEU A 197 23.96 -8.34 11.17
C LEU A 197 23.56 -7.69 12.51
N GLU A 198 24.55 -7.26 13.31
CA GLU A 198 24.27 -6.61 14.59
C GLU A 198 23.48 -5.29 14.47
N LYS A 199 23.66 -4.59 13.35
CA LYS A 199 22.99 -3.33 13.07
C LYS A 199 21.63 -3.51 12.37
N MET A 200 21.27 -4.73 12.00
CA MET A 200 19.98 -5.04 11.39
C MET A 200 18.88 -5.10 12.45
N ASN A 201 17.65 -4.72 12.04
CA ASN A 201 16.48 -4.98 12.87
C ASN A 201 16.20 -6.49 12.97
N GLU A 202 15.49 -6.90 14.02
CA GLU A 202 15.24 -8.32 14.30
C GLU A 202 14.53 -9.05 13.15
N LYS A 203 13.62 -8.39 12.44
CA LYS A 203 12.94 -8.96 11.28
C LYS A 203 13.92 -9.37 10.17
N ASN A 204 14.85 -8.49 9.84
CA ASN A 204 15.83 -8.74 8.80
C ASN A 204 16.84 -9.82 9.24
N LYS A 205 17.16 -9.89 10.53
CA LYS A 205 17.98 -10.98 11.10
C LYS A 205 17.27 -12.32 10.96
N ILE A 206 15.98 -12.38 11.26
CA ILE A 206 15.17 -13.59 11.11
C ILE A 206 15.12 -14.02 9.65
N LEU A 207 14.81 -13.11 8.73
CA LEU A 207 14.76 -13.39 7.30
C LEU A 207 16.11 -13.92 6.78
N TYR A 208 17.21 -13.29 7.17
CA TYR A 208 18.55 -13.76 6.82
C TYR A 208 18.80 -15.18 7.32
N ARG A 209 18.44 -15.49 8.58
CA ARG A 209 18.58 -16.83 9.17
C ARG A 209 17.72 -17.86 8.42
N ILE A 210 16.47 -17.53 8.08
CA ILE A 210 15.59 -18.40 7.29
C ILE A 210 16.22 -18.71 5.93
N CYS A 211 16.77 -17.70 5.26
CA CYS A 211 17.42 -17.88 3.96
C CYS A 211 18.71 -18.72 4.03
N LYS A 212 19.33 -18.87 5.20
CA LYS A 212 20.50 -19.75 5.43
C LYS A 212 20.13 -21.21 5.72
N LEU A 213 18.87 -21.51 6.00
CA LEU A 213 18.45 -22.88 6.31
C LEU A 213 18.69 -23.82 5.12
N PRO A 214 18.89 -25.12 5.39
CA PRO A 214 18.89 -26.16 4.36
C PRO A 214 17.63 -26.09 3.49
N ASP A 215 17.73 -26.52 2.23
CA ASP A 215 16.65 -26.38 1.26
C ASP A 215 15.32 -26.99 1.75
N ASN A 216 15.35 -28.18 2.35
CA ASN A 216 14.16 -28.85 2.88
C ASN A 216 13.46 -28.04 3.99
N GLN A 217 14.23 -27.45 4.90
CA GLN A 217 13.66 -26.60 5.96
C GLN A 217 13.14 -25.27 5.44
N PHE A 218 13.90 -24.64 4.54
CA PHE A 218 13.49 -23.40 3.90
C PHE A 218 12.17 -23.55 3.15
N PHE A 219 12.06 -24.58 2.29
CA PHE A 219 10.83 -24.81 1.51
C PHE A 219 9.64 -25.16 2.38
N ASN A 220 9.85 -25.86 3.50
CA ASN A 220 8.77 -26.13 4.45
C ASN A 220 8.25 -24.83 5.09
N ILE A 221 9.13 -23.94 5.54
CA ILE A 221 8.70 -22.64 6.10
C ILE A 221 7.91 -21.84 5.07
N ILE A 222 8.40 -21.77 3.83
CA ILE A 222 7.69 -21.04 2.76
C ILE A 222 6.29 -21.65 2.53
N LYS A 223 6.20 -22.98 2.44
CA LYS A 223 4.93 -23.68 2.23
C LYS A 223 3.90 -23.33 3.32
N TYR A 224 4.28 -23.40 4.60
CA TYR A 224 3.39 -23.09 5.73
C TYR A 224 3.09 -21.61 5.91
N SER A 225 3.75 -20.72 5.18
CA SER A 225 3.47 -19.28 5.21
C SER A 225 2.45 -18.85 4.14
N ILE A 226 2.05 -19.79 3.25
CA ILE A 226 1.12 -19.55 2.14
C ILE A 226 -0.31 -19.96 2.52
N ASP A 227 -0.44 -20.99 3.37
CA ASP A 227 -1.71 -21.50 3.91
C ASP A 227 -2.20 -20.59 5.06
#